data_42172bb07d795772736a629630faaba9
#
_entry.id   42172bb07d795772736a629630faaba9
#
_cell.length_a   1.000
_cell.length_b   1.000
_cell.length_c   1.000
_cell.angle_alpha   90.00
_cell.angle_beta   90.00
_cell.angle_gamma   90.00
#
_symmetry.space_group_name_H-M   'P 1'
#
loop_
_entity.id
_entity.type
_entity.pdbx_description
1 polymer ?
#
loop_
_entity_poly.entity_id
_entity_poly.type
_entity_poly.pdbx_seq_one_letter_code
_entity_poly.pdbx_strand_id
1 'polypeptide(L)'
;MKFQIKSESKRRIRIHMSVYRMSYAQADILQYFLTNLSYVEQVKVNDQTCDATVYYNGNKKDRYDMLKKLQTFHYEDIEVPEHYIQNSGRELNAEYQDKLVWNVAFHYARKWFLPAPIQACYNTVIAIPYIVKGIKCLWNRKIEVPVLDGTAIGVSIIRGDYATAGSVMFLLGIGEILEEWTHKKSV
;
A
#
# COMPACT_ATOMS: atom_id res chain seq x y z
N MET A 1 -23.09 18.60 2.29
CA MET A 1 -21.62 18.64 2.46
C MET A 1 -21.01 19.86 1.75
N LYS A 2 -19.90 20.47 2.26
CA LYS A 2 -19.21 21.59 1.58
C LYS A 2 -18.10 21.03 0.68
N PHE A 3 -18.01 21.53 -0.55
CA PHE A 3 -16.99 21.13 -1.51
C PHE A 3 -16.63 22.28 -2.46
N GLN A 4 -15.49 22.17 -3.15
CA GLN A 4 -15.02 23.09 -4.17
C GLN A 4 -14.65 22.34 -5.45
N ILE A 5 -14.95 22.90 -6.61
CA ILE A 5 -14.55 22.34 -7.90
C ILE A 5 -13.13 22.84 -8.19
N LYS A 6 -12.14 21.93 -8.19
CA LYS A 6 -10.73 22.24 -8.49
C LYS A 6 -10.45 22.33 -10.01
N SER A 7 -11.02 21.42 -10.76
CA SER A 7 -10.89 21.42 -12.22
C SER A 7 -12.06 20.72 -12.87
N GLU A 8 -12.40 21.15 -14.06
CA GLU A 8 -13.51 20.60 -14.83
C GLU A 8 -13.14 20.51 -16.32
N SER A 9 -13.52 19.44 -16.96
CA SER A 9 -13.47 19.26 -18.40
C SER A 9 -14.76 18.58 -18.87
N LYS A 10 -14.95 18.41 -20.18
CA LYS A 10 -16.22 17.97 -20.79
C LYS A 10 -16.82 16.70 -20.17
N ARG A 11 -15.98 15.75 -19.72
CA ARG A 11 -16.43 14.46 -19.13
C ARG A 11 -15.77 14.15 -17.78
N ARG A 12 -15.02 15.09 -17.21
CA ARG A 12 -14.30 14.88 -15.96
C ARG A 12 -14.45 16.09 -15.05
N ILE A 13 -14.82 15.86 -13.82
CA ILE A 13 -14.85 16.87 -12.78
C ILE A 13 -14.00 16.41 -11.59
N ARG A 14 -13.15 17.30 -11.07
CA ARG A 14 -12.38 17.07 -9.85
C ARG A 14 -12.93 17.99 -8.75
N ILE A 15 -13.39 17.39 -7.69
CA ILE A 15 -14.07 18.04 -6.59
C ILE A 15 -13.21 17.84 -5.35
N HIS A 16 -12.94 18.93 -4.63
CA HIS A 16 -12.27 18.90 -3.35
C HIS A 16 -13.30 18.98 -2.23
N MET A 17 -13.30 18.01 -1.34
CA MET A 17 -14.15 18.02 -0.15
C MET A 17 -13.53 18.92 0.90
N SER A 18 -14.32 19.88 1.43
CA SER A 18 -13.86 20.84 2.45
C SER A 18 -13.79 20.17 3.83
N VAL A 19 -13.02 19.07 3.93
CA VAL A 19 -12.71 18.37 5.18
C VAL A 19 -11.20 18.39 5.39
N TYR A 20 -10.77 18.49 6.65
CA TYR A 20 -9.34 18.54 6.97
C TYR A 20 -8.62 17.23 6.65
N ARG A 21 -9.28 16.12 6.91
CA ARG A 21 -8.79 14.77 6.63
C ARG A 21 -9.98 13.85 6.35
N MET A 22 -9.84 13.00 5.36
CA MET A 22 -10.83 11.98 5.02
C MET A 22 -10.34 10.63 5.51
N SER A 23 -11.18 9.88 6.24
CA SER A 23 -10.85 8.51 6.61
C SER A 23 -11.03 7.57 5.41
N TYR A 24 -10.39 6.40 5.45
CA TYR A 24 -10.55 5.39 4.39
C TYR A 24 -12.02 5.00 4.19
N ALA A 25 -12.76 4.78 5.29
CA ALA A 25 -14.18 4.49 5.24
C ALA A 25 -14.99 5.62 4.58
N GLN A 26 -14.71 6.88 4.92
CA GLN A 26 -15.36 8.02 4.28
C GLN A 26 -15.05 8.10 2.79
N ALA A 27 -13.82 7.81 2.38
CA ALA A 27 -13.43 7.78 0.98
C ALA A 27 -14.16 6.67 0.22
N ASP A 28 -14.35 5.50 0.84
CA ASP A 28 -15.06 4.37 0.25
C ASP A 28 -16.56 4.64 0.15
N ILE A 29 -17.18 5.21 1.18
CA ILE A 29 -18.60 5.63 1.17
C ILE A 29 -18.83 6.65 0.05
N LEU A 30 -17.97 7.67 -0.06
CA LEU A 30 -18.07 8.68 -1.12
C LEU A 30 -17.89 8.08 -2.51
N GLN A 31 -16.92 7.17 -2.67
CA GLN A 31 -16.68 6.48 -3.93
C GLN A 31 -17.87 5.61 -4.30
N TYR A 32 -18.42 4.84 -3.38
CA TYR A 32 -19.61 4.01 -3.57
C TYR A 32 -20.81 4.86 -3.97
N PHE A 33 -21.08 5.93 -3.25
CA PHE A 33 -22.17 6.86 -3.57
C PHE A 33 -22.10 7.40 -5.00
N LEU A 34 -20.92 7.91 -5.39
CA LEU A 34 -20.73 8.47 -6.72
C LEU A 34 -20.76 7.42 -7.83
N THR A 35 -20.24 6.21 -7.58
CA THR A 35 -20.24 5.12 -8.56
C THR A 35 -21.65 4.60 -8.85
N ASN A 36 -22.55 4.68 -7.87
CA ASN A 36 -23.95 4.23 -8.04
C ASN A 36 -24.83 5.22 -8.83
N LEU A 37 -24.29 6.38 -9.25
CA LEU A 37 -25.01 7.29 -10.13
C LEU A 37 -24.95 6.76 -11.57
N SER A 38 -26.12 6.56 -12.19
CA SER A 38 -26.27 5.90 -13.50
C SER A 38 -25.52 6.57 -14.66
N TYR A 39 -25.19 7.84 -14.53
CA TYR A 39 -24.46 8.65 -15.52
C TYR A 39 -22.96 8.77 -15.26
N VAL A 40 -22.48 8.13 -14.21
CA VAL A 40 -21.05 8.11 -13.82
C VAL A 40 -20.39 6.85 -14.37
N GLU A 41 -19.28 7.03 -15.06
CA GLU A 41 -18.51 5.95 -15.69
C GLU A 41 -17.41 5.44 -14.74
N GLN A 42 -16.72 6.35 -14.07
CA GLN A 42 -15.62 6.01 -13.17
C GLN A 42 -15.46 7.08 -12.08
N VAL A 43 -15.11 6.62 -10.88
CA VAL A 43 -14.79 7.49 -9.74
C VAL A 43 -13.46 7.12 -9.15
N LYS A 44 -12.64 8.12 -8.84
CA LYS A 44 -11.40 7.97 -8.08
C LYS A 44 -11.42 8.96 -6.92
N VAL A 45 -11.48 8.47 -5.71
CA VAL A 45 -11.39 9.29 -4.49
C VAL A 45 -10.00 9.12 -3.89
N ASN A 46 -9.35 10.24 -3.60
CA ASN A 46 -8.07 10.27 -2.88
C ASN A 46 -8.31 10.81 -1.47
N ASP A 47 -8.10 9.96 -0.48
CA ASP A 47 -8.30 10.25 0.94
C ASP A 47 -7.29 11.27 1.49
N GLN A 48 -6.04 11.24 1.00
CA GLN A 48 -4.99 12.16 1.46
C GLN A 48 -5.21 13.59 0.99
N THR A 49 -5.64 13.77 -0.26
CA THR A 49 -5.91 15.10 -0.83
C THR A 49 -7.35 15.54 -0.68
N CYS A 50 -8.22 14.67 -0.16
CA CYS A 50 -9.68 14.86 -0.04
C CYS A 50 -10.34 15.23 -1.37
N ASP A 51 -9.81 14.71 -2.48
CA ASP A 51 -10.31 15.00 -3.82
C ASP A 51 -11.05 13.79 -4.40
N ALA A 52 -12.20 14.03 -5.00
CA ALA A 52 -12.92 13.08 -5.82
C ALA A 52 -12.83 13.47 -7.30
N THR A 53 -12.34 12.58 -8.14
CA THR A 53 -12.33 12.74 -9.58
C THR A 53 -13.40 11.84 -10.17
N VAL A 54 -14.39 12.46 -10.80
CA VAL A 54 -15.54 11.77 -11.39
C VAL A 54 -15.50 11.90 -12.91
N TYR A 55 -15.61 10.78 -13.59
CA TYR A 55 -15.81 10.69 -15.03
C TYR A 55 -17.26 10.37 -15.31
N TYR A 56 -17.91 11.16 -16.13
CA TYR A 56 -19.34 11.05 -16.42
C TYR A 56 -19.63 11.34 -17.90
N ASN A 57 -20.85 11.13 -18.34
CA ASN A 57 -21.26 11.24 -19.75
C ASN A 57 -21.14 12.65 -20.36
N GLY A 58 -20.81 13.68 -19.56
CA GLY A 58 -20.63 15.05 -20.03
C GLY A 58 -21.92 15.86 -20.23
N ASN A 59 -23.07 15.33 -19.80
CA ASN A 59 -24.36 16.01 -19.88
C ASN A 59 -24.51 17.06 -18.77
N LYS A 60 -24.98 18.27 -19.12
CA LYS A 60 -25.16 19.37 -18.17
C LYS A 60 -26.21 19.07 -17.07
N LYS A 61 -27.27 18.31 -17.40
CA LYS A 61 -28.30 17.92 -16.43
C LYS A 61 -27.71 16.98 -15.37
N ASP A 62 -26.95 16.00 -15.80
CA ASP A 62 -26.36 14.98 -14.93
C ASP A 62 -25.28 15.59 -14.04
N ARG A 63 -24.51 16.56 -14.58
CA ARG A 63 -23.59 17.38 -13.79
C ARG A 63 -24.30 18.11 -12.66
N TYR A 64 -25.40 18.79 -12.97
CA TYR A 64 -26.17 19.54 -11.97
C TYR A 64 -26.77 18.61 -10.90
N ASP A 65 -27.33 17.48 -11.31
CA ASP A 65 -27.89 16.47 -10.39
C ASP A 65 -26.82 15.90 -9.47
N MET A 66 -25.63 15.56 -10.01
CA MET A 66 -24.51 15.09 -9.23
C MET A 66 -24.07 16.08 -8.16
N LEU A 67 -23.90 17.37 -8.53
CA LEU A 67 -23.49 18.40 -7.59
C LEU A 67 -24.57 18.67 -6.52
N LYS A 68 -25.85 18.64 -6.90
CA LYS A 68 -26.96 18.76 -5.97
C LYS A 68 -26.98 17.61 -4.97
N LYS A 69 -26.83 16.36 -5.43
CA LYS A 69 -26.75 15.18 -4.56
C LYS A 69 -25.54 15.23 -3.62
N LEU A 70 -24.40 15.72 -4.09
CA LEU A 70 -23.23 15.93 -3.25
C LEU A 70 -23.45 17.01 -2.16
N GLN A 71 -24.23 18.05 -2.41
CA GLN A 71 -24.55 19.06 -1.39
C GLN A 71 -25.38 18.48 -0.24
N THR A 72 -26.29 17.57 -0.55
CA THR A 72 -27.16 16.90 0.45
C THR A 72 -26.52 15.63 1.02
N PHE A 73 -25.39 15.21 0.50
CA PHE A 73 -24.70 13.99 0.92
C PHE A 73 -24.19 14.08 2.36
N HIS A 74 -24.50 13.04 3.15
CA HIS A 74 -23.94 12.79 4.49
C HIS A 74 -23.42 11.35 4.54
N TYR A 75 -22.29 11.14 5.19
CA TYR A 75 -21.67 9.81 5.29
C TYR A 75 -22.51 8.80 6.08
N GLU A 76 -23.33 9.28 7.01
CA GLU A 76 -24.17 8.48 7.90
C GLU A 76 -25.42 7.90 7.20
N ASP A 77 -25.83 8.50 6.07
CA ASP A 77 -27.04 8.14 5.36
C ASP A 77 -26.86 6.95 4.40
N ILE A 78 -25.60 6.48 4.22
CA ILE A 78 -25.30 5.47 3.23
C ILE A 78 -24.68 4.24 3.90
N GLU A 79 -25.42 3.15 3.89
CA GLU A 79 -24.91 1.84 4.24
C GLU A 79 -24.15 1.26 3.04
N VAL A 80 -22.84 1.14 3.18
CA VAL A 80 -21.98 0.49 2.19
C VAL A 80 -21.84 -0.98 2.56
N PRO A 81 -22.05 -1.92 1.64
CA PRO A 81 -21.81 -3.33 1.91
C PRO A 81 -20.38 -3.57 2.36
N GLU A 82 -20.19 -4.36 3.42
CA GLU A 82 -18.85 -4.69 3.97
C GLU A 82 -17.90 -5.22 2.89
N HIS A 83 -18.41 -6.04 1.99
CA HIS A 83 -17.70 -6.56 0.84
C HIS A 83 -17.11 -5.44 -0.07
N TYR A 84 -17.78 -4.28 -0.20
CA TYR A 84 -17.25 -3.16 -0.99
C TYR A 84 -16.05 -2.50 -0.30
N ILE A 85 -16.12 -2.32 1.02
CA ILE A 85 -15.05 -1.74 1.84
C ILE A 85 -13.81 -2.65 1.81
N GLN A 86 -14.01 -3.96 1.97
CA GLN A 86 -12.93 -4.95 1.89
C GLN A 86 -12.24 -4.96 0.52
N ASN A 87 -13.02 -4.83 -0.56
CA ASN A 87 -12.48 -4.81 -1.93
C ASN A 87 -11.82 -3.48 -2.33
N SER A 88 -12.02 -2.40 -1.59
CA SER A 88 -11.35 -1.12 -1.86
C SER A 88 -9.84 -1.22 -1.68
N GLY A 89 -9.39 -2.08 -0.77
CA GLY A 89 -7.98 -2.35 -0.47
C GLY A 89 -7.19 -1.13 0.00
N ARG A 90 -7.86 -0.03 0.35
CA ARG A 90 -7.19 1.24 0.75
C ARG A 90 -6.39 1.07 2.04
N GLU A 91 -7.03 0.52 3.06
CA GLU A 91 -6.40 0.26 4.36
C GLU A 91 -5.25 -0.72 4.21
N LEU A 92 -5.46 -1.81 3.46
CA LEU A 92 -4.43 -2.78 3.15
C LEU A 92 -3.24 -2.13 2.42
N ASN A 93 -3.50 -1.34 1.38
CA ASN A 93 -2.43 -0.66 0.64
C ASN A 93 -1.64 0.30 1.54
N ALA A 94 -2.30 1.04 2.43
CA ALA A 94 -1.64 1.95 3.37
C ALA A 94 -0.76 1.18 4.37
N GLU A 95 -1.26 0.08 4.94
CA GLU A 95 -0.50 -0.76 5.88
C GLU A 95 0.80 -1.27 5.25
N TYR A 96 0.72 -1.78 4.00
CA TYR A 96 1.92 -2.30 3.32
C TYR A 96 2.85 -1.20 2.83
N GLN A 97 2.34 -0.04 2.43
CA GLN A 97 3.17 1.13 2.13
C GLN A 97 3.96 1.57 3.37
N ASP A 98 3.32 1.62 4.54
CA ASP A 98 3.99 1.97 5.80
C ASP A 98 5.05 0.93 6.17
N LYS A 99 4.76 -0.37 6.04
CA LYS A 99 5.74 -1.44 6.25
C LYS A 99 6.96 -1.30 5.33
N LEU A 100 6.75 -1.00 4.05
CA LEU A 100 7.83 -0.77 3.08
C LEU A 100 8.65 0.46 3.45
N VAL A 101 8.01 1.59 3.74
CA VAL A 101 8.69 2.83 4.13
C VAL A 101 9.53 2.63 5.39
N TRP A 102 8.98 1.97 6.41
CA TRP A 102 9.71 1.65 7.64
C TRP A 102 10.90 0.71 7.40
N ASN A 103 10.74 -0.32 6.55
CA ASN A 103 11.82 -1.24 6.21
C ASN A 103 12.98 -0.48 5.53
N VAL A 104 12.67 0.36 4.55
CA VAL A 104 13.65 1.19 3.84
C VAL A 104 14.30 2.20 4.80
N ALA A 105 13.51 2.94 5.56
CA ALA A 105 14.01 3.93 6.52
C ALA A 105 14.94 3.29 7.57
N PHE A 106 14.56 2.14 8.11
CA PHE A 106 15.36 1.39 9.07
C PHE A 106 16.67 0.86 8.48
N HIS A 107 16.64 0.40 7.22
CA HIS A 107 17.85 -0.06 6.53
C HIS A 107 18.88 1.09 6.38
N TYR A 108 18.45 2.24 5.88
CA TYR A 108 19.33 3.39 5.70
C TYR A 108 19.74 4.03 7.03
N ALA A 109 18.85 4.12 8.01
CA ALA A 109 19.18 4.61 9.33
C ALA A 109 20.29 3.77 9.99
N ARG A 110 20.19 2.44 9.91
CA ARG A 110 21.25 1.54 10.42
C ARG A 110 22.57 1.75 9.70
N LYS A 111 22.54 1.89 8.38
CA LYS A 111 23.76 2.09 7.58
C LYS A 111 24.47 3.39 7.94
N TRP A 112 23.73 4.42 8.35
CA TRP A 112 24.30 5.74 8.67
C TRP A 112 24.69 5.91 10.15
N PHE A 113 23.92 5.31 11.05
CA PHE A 113 24.09 5.55 12.50
C PHE A 113 24.83 4.45 13.24
N LEU A 114 24.91 3.22 12.72
CA LEU A 114 25.57 2.13 13.41
C LEU A 114 27.04 2.00 12.98
N PRO A 115 27.98 1.94 13.98
CA PRO A 115 29.38 1.57 13.73
C PRO A 115 29.50 0.17 13.11
N ALA A 116 30.50 -0.03 12.27
CA ALA A 116 30.72 -1.27 11.53
C ALA A 116 30.70 -2.57 12.39
N PRO A 117 31.29 -2.63 13.59
CA PRO A 117 31.26 -3.85 14.40
C PRO A 117 29.86 -4.19 14.92
N ILE A 118 29.05 -3.18 15.27
CA ILE A 118 27.66 -3.39 15.72
C ILE A 118 26.80 -3.84 14.55
N GLN A 119 27.01 -3.26 13.38
CA GLN A 119 26.32 -3.66 12.14
C GLN A 119 26.65 -5.11 11.75
N ALA A 120 27.90 -5.54 11.90
CA ALA A 120 28.30 -6.91 11.64
C ALA A 120 27.60 -7.90 12.58
N CYS A 121 27.58 -7.61 13.87
CA CYS A 121 26.90 -8.43 14.87
C CYS A 121 25.40 -8.53 14.60
N TYR A 122 24.77 -7.39 14.33
CA TYR A 122 23.33 -7.31 13.99
C TYR A 122 22.99 -8.13 12.72
N ASN A 123 23.76 -7.94 11.64
CA ASN A 123 23.51 -8.67 10.39
C ASN A 123 23.73 -10.19 10.55
N THR A 124 24.68 -10.59 11.38
CA THR A 124 24.91 -12.03 11.68
C THR A 124 23.71 -12.63 12.44
N VAL A 125 23.18 -11.93 13.43
CA VAL A 125 22.02 -12.42 14.20
C VAL A 125 20.77 -12.54 13.31
N ILE A 126 20.50 -11.53 12.47
CA ILE A 126 19.33 -11.55 11.57
C ILE A 126 19.49 -12.58 10.44
N ALA A 127 20.70 -12.94 10.07
CA ALA A 127 20.96 -13.99 9.07
C ALA A 127 20.56 -15.39 9.53
N ILE A 128 20.54 -15.66 10.84
CA ILE A 128 20.27 -16.99 11.40
C ILE A 128 18.97 -17.61 10.85
N PRO A 129 17.81 -16.92 10.87
CA PRO A 129 16.57 -17.52 10.37
C PRO A 129 16.63 -17.85 8.86
N TYR A 130 17.31 -17.04 8.06
CA TYR A 130 17.47 -17.32 6.62
C TYR A 130 18.35 -18.56 6.38
N ILE A 131 19.47 -18.65 7.10
CA ILE A 131 20.36 -19.81 7.03
C ILE A 131 19.64 -21.08 7.49
N VAL A 132 18.90 -21.01 8.59
CA VAL A 132 18.13 -22.16 9.12
C VAL A 132 17.03 -22.58 8.16
N LYS A 133 16.30 -21.64 7.53
CA LYS A 133 15.31 -21.95 6.48
C LYS A 133 15.98 -22.68 5.31
N GLY A 134 17.14 -22.20 4.82
CA GLY A 134 17.90 -22.82 3.75
C GLY A 134 18.36 -24.25 4.11
N ILE A 135 18.90 -24.46 5.30
CA ILE A 135 19.34 -25.79 5.78
C ILE A 135 18.14 -26.76 5.90
N LYS A 136 16.99 -26.29 6.43
CA LYS A 136 15.76 -27.12 6.52
C LYS A 136 15.27 -27.57 5.14
N CYS A 137 15.27 -26.68 4.14
CA CYS A 137 14.91 -27.04 2.77
C CYS A 137 15.86 -28.11 2.20
N LEU A 138 17.17 -27.93 2.40
CA LEU A 138 18.17 -28.87 1.95
C LEU A 138 18.02 -30.23 2.64
N TRP A 139 17.73 -30.24 3.95
CA TRP A 139 17.48 -31.49 4.72
C TRP A 139 16.27 -32.26 4.19
N ASN A 140 15.25 -31.54 3.76
CA ASN A 140 14.05 -32.12 3.14
C ASN A 140 14.26 -32.52 1.66
N ARG A 141 15.51 -32.48 1.17
CA ARG A 141 15.88 -32.75 -0.22
C ARG A 141 15.15 -31.93 -1.25
N LYS A 142 14.73 -30.72 -0.87
CA LYS A 142 14.10 -29.74 -1.76
C LYS A 142 15.10 -28.60 -2.01
N ILE A 143 15.40 -28.36 -3.28
CA ILE A 143 16.20 -27.20 -3.69
C ILE A 143 15.23 -26.10 -4.10
N GLU A 144 14.93 -25.22 -3.15
CA GLU A 144 14.02 -24.10 -3.31
C GLU A 144 14.77 -22.78 -3.07
N VAL A 145 14.12 -21.64 -3.35
CA VAL A 145 14.68 -20.29 -3.17
C VAL A 145 15.36 -20.08 -1.81
N PRO A 146 14.83 -20.53 -0.66
CA PRO A 146 15.48 -20.37 0.64
C PRO A 146 16.88 -20.99 0.75
N VAL A 147 17.19 -22.01 -0.05
CA VAL A 147 18.55 -22.59 -0.08
C VAL A 147 19.53 -21.62 -0.72
N LEU A 148 19.12 -20.98 -1.81
CA LEU A 148 19.93 -19.98 -2.51
C LEU A 148 20.18 -18.76 -1.61
N ASP A 149 19.14 -18.28 -0.97
CA ASP A 149 19.20 -17.11 -0.07
C ASP A 149 20.08 -17.39 1.14
N GLY A 150 19.87 -18.52 1.81
CA GLY A 150 20.67 -18.95 2.95
C GLY A 150 22.14 -19.15 2.61
N THR A 151 22.46 -19.70 1.43
CA THR A 151 23.85 -19.85 0.97
C THR A 151 24.50 -18.50 0.63
N ALA A 152 23.80 -17.62 -0.09
CA ALA A 152 24.30 -16.29 -0.43
C ALA A 152 24.64 -15.47 0.82
N ILE A 153 23.71 -15.44 1.79
CA ILE A 153 23.89 -14.75 3.07
C ILE A 153 25.01 -15.39 3.87
N GLY A 154 25.02 -16.73 4.00
CA GLY A 154 26.02 -17.46 4.75
C GLY A 154 27.45 -17.26 4.21
N VAL A 155 27.63 -17.36 2.91
CA VAL A 155 28.94 -17.12 2.25
C VAL A 155 29.38 -15.67 2.47
N SER A 156 28.49 -14.68 2.35
CA SER A 156 28.82 -13.26 2.60
C SER A 156 29.32 -13.03 4.04
N ILE A 157 28.67 -13.66 5.02
CA ILE A 157 29.08 -13.56 6.43
C ILE A 157 30.44 -14.23 6.66
N ILE A 158 30.67 -15.43 6.11
CA ILE A 158 31.96 -16.15 6.26
C ILE A 158 33.10 -15.34 5.63
N ARG A 159 32.84 -14.62 4.56
CA ARG A 159 33.82 -13.72 3.91
C ARG A 159 34.03 -12.39 4.67
N GLY A 160 33.26 -12.15 5.71
CA GLY A 160 33.30 -10.86 6.44
C GLY A 160 32.60 -9.70 5.71
N ASP A 161 31.90 -9.99 4.62
CA ASP A 161 31.14 -8.99 3.84
C ASP A 161 29.73 -8.84 4.41
N TYR A 162 29.66 -8.25 5.60
CA TYR A 162 28.40 -8.01 6.31
C TYR A 162 27.51 -6.99 5.60
N ALA A 163 28.10 -6.09 4.78
CA ALA A 163 27.34 -5.10 4.03
C ALA A 163 26.52 -5.76 2.91
N THR A 164 27.13 -6.69 2.17
CA THR A 164 26.43 -7.49 1.16
C THR A 164 25.37 -8.38 1.79
N ALA A 165 25.69 -9.09 2.90
CA ALA A 165 24.70 -9.88 3.62
C ALA A 165 23.48 -9.02 4.05
N GLY A 166 23.71 -7.83 4.61
CA GLY A 166 22.65 -6.91 5.00
C GLY A 166 21.81 -6.41 3.83
N SER A 167 22.42 -6.17 2.67
CA SER A 167 21.70 -5.74 1.47
C SER A 167 20.84 -6.86 0.88
N VAL A 168 21.33 -8.10 0.86
CA VAL A 168 20.56 -9.27 0.43
C VAL A 168 19.34 -9.46 1.34
N MET A 169 19.55 -9.49 2.67
CA MET A 169 18.45 -9.63 3.63
C MET A 169 17.41 -8.51 3.53
N PHE A 170 17.84 -7.28 3.24
CA PHE A 170 16.95 -6.16 2.99
C PHE A 170 16.07 -6.38 1.75
N LEU A 171 16.65 -6.82 0.64
CA LEU A 171 15.90 -7.11 -0.59
C LEU A 171 14.91 -8.25 -0.39
N LEU A 172 15.32 -9.30 0.33
CA LEU A 172 14.44 -10.42 0.68
C LEU A 172 13.26 -9.95 1.56
N GLY A 173 13.52 -9.11 2.55
CA GLY A 173 12.47 -8.53 3.40
C GLY A 173 11.47 -7.68 2.61
N ILE A 174 11.91 -6.92 1.60
CA ILE A 174 11.00 -6.23 0.68
C ILE A 174 10.19 -7.24 -0.13
N GLY A 175 10.83 -8.30 -0.64
CA GLY A 175 10.18 -9.36 -1.40
C GLY A 175 9.07 -10.03 -0.59
N GLU A 176 9.33 -10.41 0.65
CA GLU A 176 8.34 -11.01 1.56
C GLU A 176 7.14 -10.08 1.80
N ILE A 177 7.38 -8.78 2.02
CA ILE A 177 6.30 -7.77 2.19
C ILE A 177 5.44 -7.68 0.93
N LEU A 178 6.04 -7.63 -0.26
CA LEU A 178 5.31 -7.53 -1.53
C LEU A 178 4.54 -8.82 -1.84
N GLU A 179 5.09 -9.97 -1.54
CA GLU A 179 4.44 -11.27 -1.70
C GLU A 179 3.20 -11.36 -0.80
N GLU A 180 3.34 -11.03 0.48
CA GLU A 180 2.23 -11.01 1.44
C GLU A 180 1.13 -10.02 1.01
N TRP A 181 1.51 -8.83 0.55
CA TRP A 181 0.57 -7.84 0.03
C TRP A 181 -0.19 -8.35 -1.20
N THR A 182 0.53 -8.94 -2.15
CA THR A 182 -0.08 -9.51 -3.37
C THR A 182 -1.03 -10.65 -3.04
N HIS A 183 -0.63 -11.53 -2.13
CA HIS A 183 -1.46 -12.65 -1.67
C HIS A 183 -2.76 -12.15 -1.03
N LYS A 184 -2.68 -11.22 -0.08
CA LYS A 184 -3.88 -10.65 0.59
C LYS A 184 -4.80 -9.88 -0.36
N LYS A 185 -4.25 -9.31 -1.42
CA LYS A 185 -5.05 -8.60 -2.43
C LYS A 185 -5.75 -9.55 -3.40
N SER A 186 -5.30 -10.79 -3.51
CA SER A 186 -5.82 -11.79 -4.46
C SER A 186 -6.88 -12.69 -3.84
N VAL A 187 -7.06 -12.67 -2.51
CA VAL A 187 -8.08 -13.40 -1.76
C VAL A 187 -9.27 -12.51 -1.48
#